data_a7208f4403b8f8bd5cb846d861f65c76
#
_entry.id   a7208f4403b8f8bd5cb846d861f65c76
#
_cell.length_a   1.000
_cell.length_b   1.000
_cell.length_c   1.000
_cell.angle_alpha   90.00
_cell.angle_beta   90.00
_cell.angle_gamma   90.00
#
_symmetry.space_group_name_H-M   'P 1'
#
loop_
_entity.id
_entity.type
_entity.pdbx_description
1 polymer ?
#
loop_
_entity_poly.entity_id
_entity_poly.type
_entity_poly.pdbx_seq_one_letter_code
_entity_poly.pdbx_strand_id
1 'polypeptide(L)'
;MASVFLSPSTQEYNQFVTGGSEEYYTNLITDAMVPYLRAAGIDFTRNNPGGTVIDSINASNAGDYDFHLAIHTNAAPENLSGRIQGPNVYYYRDSAQGRAAAEIFANNLKLIYPYPELVKIVPT
;
A
#
# COMPACT_ATOMS: atom_id res chain seq x y z
N MET A 1 -20.29 -3.14 -8.95
CA MET A 1 -19.68 -2.68 -7.67
C MET A 1 -18.17 -2.82 -7.76
N ALA A 2 -17.45 -1.81 -7.32
CA ALA A 2 -16.00 -1.85 -7.37
C ALA A 2 -15.44 -2.92 -6.40
N SER A 3 -14.37 -3.59 -6.82
CA SER A 3 -13.71 -4.62 -6.02
C SER A 3 -12.21 -4.38 -5.96
N VAL A 4 -11.64 -4.56 -4.78
CA VAL A 4 -10.22 -4.29 -4.50
C VAL A 4 -9.59 -5.52 -3.87
N PHE A 5 -8.40 -5.88 -4.34
CA PHE A 5 -7.53 -6.83 -3.64
C PHE A 5 -6.55 -6.04 -2.77
N LEU A 6 -6.65 -6.23 -1.46
CA LEU A 6 -5.78 -5.56 -0.48
C LEU A 6 -4.60 -6.44 -0.15
N SER A 7 -3.40 -5.94 -0.41
CA SER A 7 -2.17 -6.69 -0.23
C SER A 7 -1.21 -5.94 0.71
N PRO A 8 -1.50 -5.91 2.03
CA PRO A 8 -0.50 -5.43 2.98
C PRO A 8 0.72 -6.36 2.97
N SER A 9 1.87 -5.82 3.35
CA SER A 9 3.13 -6.57 3.35
C SER A 9 3.01 -7.86 4.17
N THR A 10 3.63 -8.92 3.67
CA THR A 10 3.79 -10.19 4.37
C THR A 10 5.19 -10.35 4.99
N GLN A 11 5.98 -9.27 5.00
CA GLN A 11 7.39 -9.31 5.42
C GLN A 11 7.51 -9.15 6.94
N GLU A 12 7.35 -10.26 7.66
CA GLU A 12 7.48 -10.31 9.11
C GLU A 12 8.90 -10.03 9.59
N TYR A 13 9.88 -10.33 8.74
CA TYR A 13 11.31 -10.19 9.06
C TYR A 13 11.81 -8.76 8.93
N ASN A 14 11.06 -7.87 8.32
CA ASN A 14 11.41 -6.45 8.24
C ASN A 14 10.96 -5.73 9.51
N GLN A 15 11.89 -5.56 10.44
CA GLN A 15 11.63 -4.96 11.74
C GLN A 15 11.94 -3.45 11.72
N PHE A 16 11.11 -2.67 12.42
CA PHE A 16 11.38 -1.26 12.64
C PHE A 16 12.33 -1.06 13.82
N VAL A 17 13.12 0.00 13.77
CA VAL A 17 14.05 0.38 14.84
C VAL A 17 13.31 0.55 16.18
N THR A 18 12.08 1.07 16.14
CA THR A 18 11.25 1.32 17.34
C THR A 18 10.37 0.12 17.72
N GLY A 19 10.53 -1.02 17.05
CA GLY A 19 9.75 -2.23 17.32
C GLY A 19 8.62 -2.42 16.33
N GLY A 20 8.14 -3.68 16.23
CA GLY A 20 7.14 -4.07 15.26
C GLY A 20 7.74 -4.36 13.89
N SER A 21 6.95 -4.97 13.01
CA SER A 21 7.37 -5.35 11.67
C SER A 21 6.60 -4.58 10.60
N GLU A 22 7.10 -4.64 9.36
CA GLU A 22 6.38 -4.11 8.21
C GLU A 22 5.00 -4.76 8.08
N GLU A 23 4.92 -6.07 8.21
CA GLU A 23 3.63 -6.79 8.17
C GLU A 23 2.67 -6.25 9.23
N TYR A 24 3.13 -6.11 10.46
CA TYR A 24 2.28 -5.64 11.56
C TYR A 24 1.66 -4.27 11.26
N TYR A 25 2.48 -3.29 10.87
CA TYR A 25 1.99 -1.93 10.66
C TYR A 25 1.17 -1.78 9.39
N THR A 26 1.52 -2.46 8.31
CA THR A 26 0.72 -2.40 7.08
C THR A 26 -0.64 -3.09 7.25
N ASN A 27 -0.72 -4.12 8.08
CA ASN A 27 -2.00 -4.73 8.44
C ASN A 27 -2.85 -3.82 9.32
N LEU A 28 -2.26 -3.07 10.23
CA LEU A 28 -2.99 -2.05 11.00
C LEU A 28 -3.62 -0.99 10.09
N ILE A 29 -2.86 -0.53 9.10
CA ILE A 29 -3.37 0.43 8.10
C ILE A 29 -4.54 -0.17 7.35
N THR A 30 -4.39 -1.40 6.89
CA THR A 30 -5.43 -2.11 6.13
C THR A 30 -6.69 -2.32 6.98
N ASP A 31 -6.51 -2.70 8.25
CA ASP A 31 -7.64 -2.85 9.19
C ASP A 31 -8.41 -1.54 9.34
N ALA A 32 -7.70 -0.42 9.41
CA ALA A 32 -8.32 0.90 9.52
C ALA A 32 -9.08 1.31 8.25
N MET A 33 -8.69 0.79 7.09
CA MET A 33 -9.37 1.07 5.82
C MET A 33 -10.70 0.33 5.68
N VAL A 34 -10.83 -0.84 6.28
CA VAL A 34 -11.98 -1.73 6.09
C VAL A 34 -13.34 -1.05 6.35
N PRO A 35 -13.53 -0.33 7.47
CA PRO A 35 -14.82 0.34 7.69
C PRO A 35 -15.19 1.36 6.61
N TYR A 36 -14.18 2.06 6.08
CA TYR A 36 -14.39 3.03 5.01
C TYR A 36 -14.77 2.36 3.69
N LEU A 37 -14.14 1.24 3.37
CA LEU A 37 -14.48 0.46 2.17
C LEU A 37 -15.90 -0.07 2.26
N ARG A 38 -16.29 -0.60 3.40
CA ARG A 38 -17.66 -1.08 3.63
C ARG A 38 -18.69 0.03 3.53
N ALA A 39 -18.41 1.18 4.13
CA ALA A 39 -19.30 2.34 4.06
C ALA A 39 -19.46 2.86 2.64
N ALA A 40 -18.42 2.76 1.81
CA ALA A 40 -18.47 3.16 0.41
C ALA A 40 -19.08 2.11 -0.52
N GLY A 41 -19.43 0.92 0.00
CA GLY A 41 -19.96 -0.17 -0.81
C GLY A 41 -18.94 -0.84 -1.72
N ILE A 42 -17.67 -0.79 -1.34
CA ILE A 42 -16.57 -1.39 -2.10
C ILE A 42 -16.30 -2.79 -1.55
N ASP A 43 -16.37 -3.79 -2.44
CA ASP A 43 -16.00 -5.16 -2.08
C ASP A 43 -14.47 -5.27 -2.01
N PHE A 44 -13.97 -6.07 -1.06
CA PHE A 44 -12.55 -6.28 -0.94
C PHE A 44 -12.23 -7.71 -0.53
N THR A 45 -11.03 -8.15 -0.91
CA THR A 45 -10.41 -9.39 -0.47
C THR A 45 -9.02 -9.05 0.02
N ARG A 46 -8.61 -9.63 1.14
CA ARG A 46 -7.26 -9.45 1.69
C ARG A 46 -6.39 -10.64 1.29
N ASN A 47 -5.08 -10.39 1.15
CA ASN A 47 -4.13 -11.45 0.93
C ASN A 47 -4.00 -12.36 2.15
N ASN A 48 -3.39 -13.54 1.95
CA ASN A 48 -3.04 -14.44 3.04
C ASN A 48 -1.81 -13.89 3.78
N PRO A 49 -1.92 -13.53 5.07
CA PRO A 49 -0.78 -12.99 5.83
C PRO A 49 0.36 -14.00 6.00
N GLY A 50 0.07 -15.31 5.92
CA GLY A 50 1.10 -16.34 5.96
C GLY A 50 1.76 -16.64 4.61
N GLY A 51 1.35 -15.97 3.54
CA GLY A 51 1.88 -16.17 2.20
C GLY A 51 3.07 -15.26 1.89
N THR A 52 3.55 -15.37 0.65
CA THR A 52 4.62 -14.53 0.11
C THR A 52 4.04 -13.42 -0.77
N VAL A 53 4.90 -12.50 -1.24
CA VAL A 53 4.51 -11.50 -2.24
C VAL A 53 4.00 -12.17 -3.51
N ILE A 54 4.65 -13.25 -3.94
CA ILE A 54 4.24 -14.00 -5.15
C ILE A 54 2.87 -14.63 -4.94
N ASP A 55 2.61 -15.19 -3.75
CA ASP A 55 1.29 -15.75 -3.43
C ASP A 55 0.20 -14.68 -3.52
N SER A 56 0.47 -13.47 -3.05
CA SER A 56 -0.47 -12.34 -3.12
C SER A 56 -0.73 -11.93 -4.57
N ILE A 57 0.30 -11.85 -5.39
CA ILE A 57 0.18 -11.53 -6.82
C ILE A 57 -0.67 -12.58 -7.54
N ASN A 58 -0.39 -13.86 -7.28
CA ASN A 58 -1.12 -14.96 -7.90
C ASN A 58 -2.58 -14.97 -7.47
N ALA A 59 -2.87 -14.74 -6.20
CA ALA A 59 -4.25 -14.67 -5.70
C ALA A 59 -5.01 -13.50 -6.32
N SER A 60 -4.38 -12.35 -6.46
CA SER A 60 -4.96 -11.18 -7.11
C SER A 60 -5.27 -11.46 -8.59
N ASN A 61 -4.34 -12.08 -9.30
CA ASN A 61 -4.50 -12.39 -10.72
C ASN A 61 -5.54 -13.50 -10.97
N ALA A 62 -5.72 -14.41 -10.02
CA ALA A 62 -6.72 -15.48 -10.12
C ALA A 62 -8.15 -14.97 -9.89
N GLY A 63 -8.31 -13.83 -9.21
CA GLY A 63 -9.60 -13.19 -8.99
C GLY A 63 -9.92 -12.18 -10.08
N ASP A 64 -11.12 -11.65 -10.03
CA ASP A 64 -11.60 -10.62 -10.96
C ASP A 64 -11.78 -9.30 -10.21
N TYR A 65 -10.64 -8.68 -9.86
CA TYR A 65 -10.62 -7.44 -9.10
C TYR A 65 -10.42 -6.24 -10.01
N ASP A 66 -11.09 -5.14 -9.73
CA ASP A 66 -10.91 -3.89 -10.46
C ASP A 66 -9.60 -3.22 -10.13
N PHE A 67 -9.08 -3.48 -8.92
CA PHE A 67 -7.90 -2.79 -8.41
C PHE A 67 -7.12 -3.67 -7.43
N HIS A 68 -5.79 -3.62 -7.51
CA HIS A 68 -4.89 -4.24 -6.55
C HIS A 68 -4.15 -3.13 -5.81
N LEU A 69 -4.32 -3.07 -4.49
CA LEU A 69 -3.64 -2.11 -3.64
C LEU A 69 -2.65 -2.83 -2.73
N ALA A 70 -1.37 -2.64 -3.00
CA ALA A 70 -0.29 -3.13 -2.15
C ALA A 70 0.13 -2.02 -1.17
N ILE A 71 0.35 -2.40 0.08
CA ILE A 71 0.75 -1.48 1.14
C ILE A 71 2.04 -1.99 1.75
N HIS A 72 3.11 -1.21 1.60
CA HIS A 72 4.45 -1.54 2.06
C HIS A 72 5.07 -0.36 2.80
N THR A 73 6.13 -0.64 3.54
CA THR A 73 7.01 0.37 4.11
C THR A 73 8.39 0.22 3.50
N ASN A 74 9.09 1.35 3.35
CA ASN A 74 10.47 1.37 2.90
C ASN A 74 11.37 1.72 4.08
N ALA A 75 12.54 1.08 4.15
CA ALA A 75 13.55 1.40 5.14
C ALA A 75 14.65 2.22 4.49
N ALA A 76 15.02 3.34 5.13
CA ALA A 76 16.21 4.08 4.76
C ALA A 76 17.47 3.31 5.19
N PRO A 77 18.60 3.47 4.48
CA PRO A 77 19.88 2.99 5.00
C PRO A 77 20.14 3.55 6.41
N GLU A 78 20.81 2.80 7.26
CA GLU A 78 21.00 3.16 8.67
C GLU A 78 21.57 4.57 8.84
N ASN A 79 22.55 4.95 8.01
CA ASN A 79 23.17 6.28 8.06
C ASN A 79 22.25 7.41 7.58
N LEU A 80 21.10 7.08 6.97
CA LEU A 80 20.11 8.05 6.51
C LEU A 80 18.80 7.94 7.29
N SER A 81 18.80 7.18 8.39
CA SER A 81 17.62 6.99 9.22
C SER A 81 17.07 8.34 9.70
N GLY A 82 15.77 8.55 9.50
CA GLY A 82 15.08 9.80 9.82
C GLY A 82 15.27 10.92 8.82
N ARG A 83 16.12 10.76 7.81
CA ARG A 83 16.38 11.77 6.78
C ARG A 83 15.60 11.56 5.50
N ILE A 84 15.23 10.29 5.22
CA ILE A 84 14.40 9.92 4.07
C ILE A 84 13.02 9.61 4.61
N GLN A 85 12.02 10.36 4.14
CA GLN A 85 10.64 10.19 4.57
C GLN A 85 9.67 10.61 3.48
N GLY A 86 8.40 10.28 3.66
CA GLY A 86 7.34 10.65 2.75
C GLY A 86 6.77 9.42 2.02
N PRO A 87 5.45 9.40 1.84
CA PRO A 87 4.82 8.30 1.10
C PRO A 87 5.14 8.38 -0.39
N ASN A 88 5.43 7.21 -0.97
CA ASN A 88 5.57 7.06 -2.41
C ASN A 88 4.40 6.22 -2.92
N VAL A 89 3.74 6.70 -3.97
CA VAL A 89 2.66 5.96 -4.62
C VAL A 89 3.19 5.46 -5.95
N TYR A 90 3.40 4.15 -6.03
CA TYR A 90 3.95 3.49 -7.20
C TYR A 90 2.84 3.04 -8.13
N TYR A 91 3.06 3.14 -9.42
CA TYR A 91 2.16 2.61 -10.44
C TYR A 91 2.98 2.04 -11.60
N TYR A 92 2.37 1.10 -12.35
CA TYR A 92 3.02 0.56 -13.54
C TYR A 92 3.05 1.61 -14.64
N ARG A 93 4.25 1.88 -15.17
CA ARG A 93 4.50 3.01 -16.10
C ARG A 93 3.64 3.00 -17.35
N ASP A 94 3.25 1.82 -17.82
CA ASP A 94 2.46 1.69 -19.03
C ASP A 94 0.95 1.65 -18.76
N SER A 95 0.53 1.88 -17.51
CA SER A 95 -0.87 1.90 -17.12
C SER A 95 -1.37 3.33 -16.90
N ALA A 96 -2.18 3.82 -17.83
CA ALA A 96 -2.85 5.12 -17.67
C ALA A 96 -3.83 5.11 -16.50
N GLN A 97 -4.54 3.99 -16.30
CA GLN A 97 -5.46 3.81 -15.19
C GLN A 97 -4.72 3.77 -13.85
N GLY A 98 -3.57 3.08 -13.81
CA GLY A 98 -2.72 3.03 -12.63
C GLY A 98 -2.20 4.40 -12.25
N ARG A 99 -1.78 5.20 -13.23
CA ARG A 99 -1.33 6.57 -13.00
C ARG A 99 -2.45 7.44 -12.44
N ALA A 100 -3.64 7.36 -13.02
CA ALA A 100 -4.79 8.14 -12.55
C ALA A 100 -5.14 7.79 -11.10
N ALA A 101 -5.14 6.49 -10.77
CA ALA A 101 -5.37 6.03 -9.40
C ALA A 101 -4.28 6.53 -8.45
N ALA A 102 -3.02 6.47 -8.86
CA ALA A 102 -1.88 6.95 -8.06
C ALA A 102 -2.00 8.45 -7.76
N GLU A 103 -2.44 9.24 -8.73
CA GLU A 103 -2.67 10.68 -8.54
C GLU A 103 -3.76 10.95 -7.50
N ILE A 104 -4.84 10.17 -7.51
CA ILE A 104 -5.92 10.29 -6.51
C ILE A 104 -5.38 9.97 -5.12
N PHE A 105 -4.65 8.87 -4.96
CA PHE A 105 -4.03 8.50 -3.69
C PHE A 105 -3.07 9.57 -3.20
N ALA A 106 -2.17 10.03 -4.07
CA ALA A 106 -1.18 11.05 -3.71
C ALA A 106 -1.84 12.36 -3.28
N ASN A 107 -2.86 12.82 -4.01
CA ASN A 107 -3.56 14.06 -3.69
C ASN A 107 -4.26 13.98 -2.32
N ASN A 108 -4.84 12.83 -1.98
CA ASN A 108 -5.46 12.62 -0.68
C ASN A 108 -4.42 12.52 0.43
N LEU A 109 -3.29 11.84 0.20
CA LEU A 109 -2.20 11.78 1.17
C LEU A 109 -1.63 13.16 1.46
N LYS A 110 -1.53 14.05 0.48
CA LYS A 110 -1.06 15.43 0.66
C LYS A 110 -1.94 16.24 1.62
N LEU A 111 -3.23 15.88 1.74
CA LEU A 111 -4.14 16.59 2.65
C LEU A 111 -3.87 16.27 4.12
N ILE A 112 -3.27 15.11 4.41
CA ILE A 112 -3.09 14.63 5.78
C ILE A 112 -1.62 14.48 6.19
N TYR A 113 -0.71 14.31 5.24
CA TYR A 113 0.71 14.16 5.54
C TYR A 113 1.32 15.51 5.93
N PRO A 114 2.10 15.59 7.05
CA PRO A 114 2.62 16.86 7.54
C PRO A 114 3.51 17.62 6.55
N TYR A 115 4.12 16.90 5.61
CA TYR A 115 5.02 17.47 4.62
C TYR A 115 4.54 17.09 3.21
N PRO A 116 3.48 17.75 2.69
CA PRO A 116 2.86 17.33 1.42
C PRO A 116 3.82 17.33 0.24
N GLU A 117 4.87 18.16 0.27
CA GLU A 117 5.90 18.20 -0.78
C GLU A 117 6.70 16.91 -0.86
N LEU A 118 6.65 16.05 0.16
CA LEU A 118 7.35 14.76 0.18
C LEU A 118 6.52 13.60 -0.39
N VAL A 119 5.24 13.84 -0.67
CA VAL A 119 4.39 12.83 -1.31
C VAL A 119 4.71 12.77 -2.78
N LYS A 120 5.12 11.59 -3.27
CA LYS A 120 5.58 11.40 -4.64
C LYS A 120 4.74 10.33 -5.36
N ILE A 121 4.62 10.51 -6.67
CA ILE A 121 4.10 9.48 -7.59
C ILE A 121 5.30 8.94 -8.36
N VAL A 122 5.45 7.62 -8.39
CA VAL A 122 6.64 6.97 -8.95
C VAL A 122 6.25 5.89 -9.97
N PRO A 123 6.57 6.07 -11.25
CA PRO A 123 6.39 5.00 -12.23
C PRO A 123 7.42 3.89 -12.03
N THR A 124 6.99 2.67 -12.21
CA THR A 124 7.88 1.50 -12.11
C THR A 124 7.91 0.67 -13.40
#